data_14568bf47cd748ed3a47475e48dc20a4
#
_entry.id   14568bf47cd748ed3a47475e48dc20a4
#
_cell.length_a   1.000
_cell.length_b   1.000
_cell.length_c   1.000
_cell.angle_alpha   90.00
_cell.angle_beta   90.00
_cell.angle_gamma   90.00
#
_symmetry.space_group_name_H-M   'P 1'
#
loop_
_entity.id
_entity.type
_entity.pdbx_description
1 polymer ?
#
loop_
_entity_poly.entity_id
_entity_poly.type
_entity_poly.pdbx_seq_one_letter_code
_entity_poly.pdbx_strand_id
1 'polypeptide(L)'
;MVFSSQTFLFFFLPLAGLCVFVRSKPLQNALLLMASLLFYAWGEPKMVALMALVTLVAYLSGFAMVHFEERPGAKKVVLVAAIFVIIGNLFVFKYLNFLCRTLSFLGLEDPHLALPIGISFYSFQVLSYVIDLYRGRIGLQRNFFYLLMYVSFFPQLIAGPIVRYETVEKEIRTRNVTMDDLTTGFRRFVVGLAKKLLLANQVAQVATIVYAGDPKYYGSLMYWLAAIAYTLQIYFDFSGYSDMAIGLGRMFGFHFLENFNYPYISFSVTEFWRRWHISLSTWFRDYVYIPLGGNRVSRGKWIRNILIVWGLTGLWHGADWNFLAWGLSYGLILLVEKLWLGKYLERLPKPLRWLLCMMVVCVGWVMFNLTDFTQMRFALVRMFNFTHVPLVRSLAADVSIVPPLLWMVPALIFSTPISQGIRLGDSWWAEVVRNMACLALFAICILFSVSASFNPFIYFRF
;
A
#
# COMPACT_ATOMS: atom_id res chain seq x y z
N MET A 1 -8.28 -13.72 5.04
CA MET A 1 -9.62 -13.12 4.72
C MET A 1 -9.39 -11.80 3.98
N VAL A 2 -10.33 -11.34 3.13
CA VAL A 2 -10.19 -10.09 2.34
C VAL A 2 -11.35 -9.16 2.69
N PHE A 3 -11.12 -7.85 2.83
CA PHE A 3 -12.16 -6.87 3.23
C PHE A 3 -13.36 -6.79 2.28
N SER A 4 -13.17 -7.12 1.00
CA SER A 4 -14.25 -7.15 0.02
C SER A 4 -14.99 -8.49 -0.05
N SER A 5 -14.63 -9.49 0.76
CA SER A 5 -15.30 -10.80 0.75
C SER A 5 -16.61 -10.76 1.54
N GLN A 6 -17.58 -11.55 1.11
CA GLN A 6 -18.87 -11.70 1.80
C GLN A 6 -18.69 -12.19 3.25
N THR A 7 -17.77 -13.13 3.47
CA THR A 7 -17.44 -13.61 4.83
C THR A 7 -16.96 -12.48 5.73
N PHE A 8 -16.14 -11.56 5.19
CA PHE A 8 -15.71 -10.41 5.96
C PHE A 8 -16.88 -9.46 6.25
N LEU A 9 -17.64 -9.09 5.22
CA LEU A 9 -18.69 -8.07 5.32
C LEU A 9 -19.86 -8.49 6.20
N PHE A 10 -20.29 -9.75 6.10
CA PHE A 10 -21.53 -10.21 6.74
C PHE A 10 -21.33 -11.01 8.04
N PHE A 11 -20.14 -11.57 8.26
CA PHE A 11 -19.87 -12.35 9.47
C PHE A 11 -18.76 -11.73 10.32
N PHE A 12 -17.58 -11.54 9.76
CA PHE A 12 -16.43 -11.10 10.55
C PHE A 12 -16.59 -9.67 11.06
N LEU A 13 -16.90 -8.70 10.18
CA LEU A 13 -16.99 -7.28 10.55
C LEU A 13 -18.10 -7.00 11.55
N PRO A 14 -19.35 -7.52 11.43
CA PRO A 14 -20.38 -7.38 12.45
C PRO A 14 -19.97 -7.98 13.80
N LEU A 15 -19.39 -9.18 13.80
CA LEU A 15 -18.93 -9.84 15.02
C LEU A 15 -17.79 -9.06 15.70
N ALA A 16 -16.78 -8.64 14.96
CA ALA A 16 -15.70 -7.81 15.47
C ALA A 16 -16.22 -6.44 15.95
N GLY A 17 -17.23 -5.88 15.26
CA GLY A 17 -17.87 -4.61 15.61
C GLY A 17 -18.52 -4.63 16.99
N LEU A 18 -18.99 -5.78 17.49
CA LEU A 18 -19.53 -5.90 18.84
C LEU A 18 -18.51 -5.52 19.92
N CYS A 19 -17.21 -5.63 19.65
CA CYS A 19 -16.16 -5.23 20.58
C CYS A 19 -16.25 -3.75 20.97
N VAL A 20 -16.80 -2.89 20.09
CA VAL A 20 -16.90 -1.46 20.34
C VAL A 20 -17.81 -1.13 21.53
N PHE A 21 -18.83 -1.95 21.77
CA PHE A 21 -19.79 -1.78 22.86
C PHE A 21 -19.26 -2.26 24.22
N VAL A 22 -18.09 -2.90 24.25
CA VAL A 22 -17.46 -3.36 25.48
C VAL A 22 -16.84 -2.20 26.24
N ARG A 23 -17.29 -1.95 27.48
CA ARG A 23 -16.83 -0.81 28.31
C ARG A 23 -15.39 -0.98 28.82
N SER A 24 -14.99 -2.21 29.14
CA SER A 24 -13.64 -2.51 29.66
C SER A 24 -12.59 -2.45 28.55
N LYS A 25 -11.67 -1.49 28.62
CA LYS A 25 -10.59 -1.35 27.63
C LYS A 25 -9.66 -2.57 27.51
N PRO A 26 -9.25 -3.20 28.64
CA PRO A 26 -8.47 -4.44 28.55
C PRO A 26 -9.22 -5.56 27.81
N LEU A 27 -10.51 -5.74 28.10
CA LEU A 27 -11.34 -6.74 27.42
C LEU A 27 -11.56 -6.40 25.95
N GLN A 28 -11.81 -5.11 25.63
CA GLN A 28 -11.93 -4.63 24.27
C GLN A 28 -10.64 -4.91 23.46
N ASN A 29 -9.47 -4.65 24.05
CA ASN A 29 -8.17 -4.93 23.40
C ASN A 29 -7.94 -6.44 23.22
N ALA A 30 -8.33 -7.28 24.21
CA ALA A 30 -8.22 -8.73 24.09
C ALA A 30 -9.12 -9.28 22.98
N LEU A 31 -10.36 -8.79 22.86
CA LEU A 31 -11.28 -9.17 21.79
C LEU A 31 -10.78 -8.73 20.42
N LEU A 32 -10.23 -7.50 20.30
CA LEU A 32 -9.63 -7.02 19.06
C LEU A 32 -8.37 -7.81 18.68
N LEU A 33 -7.56 -8.21 19.66
CA LEU A 33 -6.43 -9.10 19.41
C LEU A 33 -6.90 -10.45 18.88
N MET A 34 -7.88 -11.07 19.55
CA MET A 34 -8.45 -12.36 19.10
C MET A 34 -9.03 -12.26 17.67
N ALA A 35 -9.83 -11.21 17.40
CA ALA A 35 -10.36 -10.98 16.06
C ALA A 35 -9.24 -10.81 15.02
N SER A 36 -8.18 -10.07 15.35
CA SER A 36 -7.04 -9.86 14.45
C SER A 36 -6.26 -11.13 14.17
N LEU A 37 -6.01 -11.94 15.21
CA LEU A 37 -5.34 -13.23 15.03
C LEU A 37 -6.19 -14.21 14.22
N LEU A 38 -7.52 -14.26 14.45
CA LEU A 38 -8.45 -15.07 13.66
C LEU A 38 -8.49 -14.60 12.20
N PHE A 39 -8.54 -13.30 11.96
CA PHE A 39 -8.50 -12.72 10.61
C PHE A 39 -7.24 -13.16 9.83
N TYR A 40 -6.08 -13.11 10.48
CA TYR A 40 -4.81 -13.52 9.88
C TYR A 40 -4.73 -15.05 9.72
N ALA A 41 -5.09 -15.79 10.75
CA ALA A 41 -5.09 -17.27 10.74
C ALA A 41 -6.03 -17.86 9.69
N TRP A 42 -7.07 -17.14 9.29
CA TRP A 42 -7.99 -17.58 8.22
C TRP A 42 -7.28 -17.89 6.90
N GLY A 43 -6.24 -17.12 6.57
CA GLY A 43 -5.44 -17.32 5.35
C GLY A 43 -4.13 -18.06 5.62
N GLU A 44 -3.52 -17.82 6.78
CA GLU A 44 -2.16 -18.23 7.09
C GLU A 44 -1.98 -18.70 8.55
N PRO A 45 -2.57 -19.82 8.95
CA PRO A 45 -2.60 -20.23 10.35
C PRO A 45 -1.19 -20.45 10.94
N LYS A 46 -0.25 -20.99 10.16
CA LYS A 46 1.13 -21.24 10.62
C LYS A 46 1.94 -19.94 10.80
N MET A 47 1.65 -18.90 10.03
CA MET A 47 2.41 -17.65 10.04
C MET A 47 2.02 -16.72 11.20
N VAL A 48 0.92 -17.02 11.91
CA VAL A 48 0.57 -16.35 13.18
C VAL A 48 1.70 -16.50 14.20
N ALA A 49 2.27 -17.69 14.32
CA ALA A 49 3.39 -17.96 15.24
C ALA A 49 4.63 -17.13 14.88
N LEU A 50 4.92 -17.00 13.59
CA LEU A 50 6.04 -16.19 13.11
C LEU A 50 5.87 -14.70 13.45
N MET A 51 4.68 -14.15 13.20
CA MET A 51 4.35 -12.76 13.56
C MET A 51 4.46 -12.54 15.08
N ALA A 52 3.94 -13.47 15.88
CA ALA A 52 4.06 -13.41 17.33
C ALA A 52 5.51 -13.49 17.81
N LEU A 53 6.34 -14.34 17.18
CA LEU A 53 7.76 -14.45 17.49
C LEU A 53 8.53 -13.15 17.18
N VAL A 54 8.30 -12.55 16.02
CA VAL A 54 8.95 -11.27 15.64
C VAL A 54 8.51 -10.16 16.59
N THR A 55 7.24 -10.15 16.99
CA THR A 55 6.72 -9.20 18.00
C THR A 55 7.36 -9.44 19.38
N LEU A 56 7.58 -10.70 19.76
CA LEU A 56 8.24 -11.06 21.03
C LEU A 56 9.70 -10.59 21.04
N VAL A 57 10.42 -10.73 19.94
CA VAL A 57 11.79 -10.20 19.80
C VAL A 57 11.82 -8.69 20.05
N ALA A 58 10.90 -7.94 19.44
CA ALA A 58 10.81 -6.50 19.66
C ALA A 58 10.45 -6.13 21.12
N TYR A 59 9.52 -6.88 21.70
CA TYR A 59 9.11 -6.72 23.09
C TYR A 59 10.28 -6.92 24.07
N LEU A 60 10.98 -8.05 23.95
CA LEU A 60 12.14 -8.37 24.80
C LEU A 60 13.30 -7.38 24.57
N SER A 61 13.55 -7.00 23.32
CA SER A 61 14.55 -5.98 22.99
C SER A 61 14.21 -4.63 23.63
N GLY A 62 12.92 -4.30 23.75
CA GLY A 62 12.47 -3.10 24.44
C GLY A 62 12.86 -3.08 25.91
N PHE A 63 12.63 -4.18 26.63
CA PHE A 63 13.05 -4.33 28.02
C PHE A 63 14.57 -4.27 28.18
N ALA A 64 15.30 -4.97 27.30
CA ALA A 64 16.76 -4.94 27.33
C ALA A 64 17.31 -3.52 27.07
N MET A 65 16.73 -2.76 26.14
CA MET A 65 17.14 -1.37 25.87
C MET A 65 16.90 -0.44 27.07
N VAL A 66 15.81 -0.61 27.80
CA VAL A 66 15.53 0.15 29.01
C VAL A 66 16.47 -0.28 30.15
N HIS A 67 16.73 -1.59 30.29
CA HIS A 67 17.70 -2.09 31.28
C HIS A 67 19.12 -1.51 31.07
N PHE A 68 19.52 -1.35 29.81
CA PHE A 68 20.82 -0.78 29.45
C PHE A 68 20.78 0.73 29.15
N GLU A 69 19.81 1.48 29.70
CA GLU A 69 19.65 2.90 29.38
C GLU A 69 20.89 3.73 29.70
N GLU A 70 21.56 3.42 30.84
CA GLU A 70 22.81 4.07 31.29
C GLU A 70 24.07 3.56 30.55
N ARG A 71 23.93 2.52 29.69
CA ARG A 71 25.04 1.92 28.94
C ARG A 71 24.80 2.04 27.41
N PRO A 72 25.13 3.21 26.81
CA PRO A 72 24.77 3.48 25.40
C PRO A 72 25.32 2.44 24.40
N GLY A 73 26.49 1.88 24.66
CA GLY A 73 27.06 0.82 23.82
C GLY A 73 26.22 -0.47 23.84
N ALA A 74 25.83 -0.94 25.03
CA ALA A 74 25.00 -2.12 25.21
C ALA A 74 23.58 -1.89 24.62
N LYS A 75 22.98 -0.72 24.86
CA LYS A 75 21.70 -0.31 24.28
C LYS A 75 21.74 -0.36 22.74
N LYS A 76 22.83 0.12 22.13
CA LYS A 76 23.04 0.06 20.67
C LYS A 76 23.21 -1.37 20.16
N VAL A 77 23.90 -2.24 20.88
CA VAL A 77 24.05 -3.66 20.52
C VAL A 77 22.69 -4.34 20.50
N VAL A 78 21.84 -4.11 21.52
CA VAL A 78 20.46 -4.64 21.55
C VAL A 78 19.65 -4.16 20.35
N LEU A 79 19.71 -2.88 20.00
CA LEU A 79 19.04 -2.33 18.81
C LEU A 79 19.49 -3.04 17.54
N VAL A 80 20.81 -3.15 17.32
CA VAL A 80 21.37 -3.77 16.11
C VAL A 80 20.98 -5.25 16.01
N ALA A 81 21.03 -5.98 17.14
CA ALA A 81 20.60 -7.37 17.20
C ALA A 81 19.11 -7.53 16.86
N ALA A 82 18.25 -6.67 17.43
CA ALA A 82 16.82 -6.68 17.11
C ALA A 82 16.56 -6.40 15.62
N ILE A 83 17.20 -5.37 15.06
CA ILE A 83 17.10 -5.05 13.62
C ILE A 83 17.55 -6.24 12.77
N PHE A 84 18.68 -6.87 13.13
CA PHE A 84 19.21 -8.02 12.40
C PHE A 84 18.25 -9.20 12.39
N VAL A 85 17.62 -9.53 13.52
CA VAL A 85 16.63 -10.63 13.61
C VAL A 85 15.37 -10.31 12.80
N ILE A 86 14.83 -9.08 12.91
CA ILE A 86 13.61 -8.70 12.22
C ILE A 86 13.84 -8.63 10.70
N ILE A 87 14.94 -8.03 10.25
CA ILE A 87 15.30 -7.97 8.82
C ILE A 87 15.70 -9.36 8.31
N GLY A 88 16.41 -10.16 9.12
CA GLY A 88 16.77 -11.54 8.78
C GLY A 88 15.55 -12.39 8.54
N ASN A 89 14.51 -12.28 9.38
CA ASN A 89 13.24 -12.94 9.16
C ASN A 89 12.58 -12.50 7.82
N LEU A 90 12.53 -11.20 7.56
CA LEU A 90 12.01 -10.68 6.29
C LEU A 90 12.84 -11.18 5.10
N PHE A 91 14.18 -11.23 5.24
CA PHE A 91 15.09 -11.71 4.20
C PHE A 91 14.83 -13.17 3.86
N VAL A 92 14.72 -14.05 4.84
CA VAL A 92 14.49 -15.48 4.64
C VAL A 92 13.20 -15.71 3.86
N PHE A 93 12.08 -15.14 4.30
CA PHE A 93 10.80 -15.44 3.67
C PHE A 93 10.53 -14.68 2.37
N LYS A 94 11.11 -13.50 2.19
CA LYS A 94 10.86 -12.68 1.00
C LYS A 94 11.96 -12.78 -0.04
N TYR A 95 13.23 -12.82 0.36
CA TYR A 95 14.34 -12.66 -0.58
C TYR A 95 15.16 -13.92 -0.83
N LEU A 96 15.07 -14.95 0.02
CA LEU A 96 15.90 -16.16 -0.13
C LEU A 96 15.60 -16.90 -1.44
N ASN A 97 14.32 -17.10 -1.79
CA ASN A 97 13.94 -17.71 -3.07
C ASN A 97 14.51 -16.93 -4.27
N PHE A 98 14.40 -15.60 -4.24
CA PHE A 98 14.94 -14.73 -5.30
C PHE A 98 16.47 -14.84 -5.39
N LEU A 99 17.16 -14.84 -4.25
CA LEU A 99 18.61 -14.98 -4.22
C LEU A 99 19.05 -16.34 -4.77
N CYS A 100 18.42 -17.43 -4.33
CA CYS A 100 18.75 -18.79 -4.83
C CYS A 100 18.48 -18.92 -6.33
N ARG A 101 17.37 -18.39 -6.84
CA ARG A 101 17.10 -18.36 -8.29
C ARG A 101 18.14 -17.55 -9.05
N THR A 102 18.53 -16.39 -8.52
CA THR A 102 19.53 -15.52 -9.15
C THR A 102 20.93 -16.18 -9.17
N LEU A 103 21.27 -16.92 -8.12
CA LEU A 103 22.56 -17.59 -7.96
C LEU A 103 22.51 -19.10 -8.30
N SER A 104 21.51 -19.53 -9.07
CA SER A 104 21.33 -20.93 -9.47
C SER A 104 22.55 -21.52 -10.20
N PHE A 105 23.34 -20.66 -10.87
CA PHE A 105 24.61 -21.04 -11.50
C PHE A 105 25.69 -21.52 -10.49
N LEU A 106 25.51 -21.27 -9.18
CA LEU A 106 26.35 -21.79 -8.09
C LEU A 106 25.81 -23.11 -7.50
N GLY A 107 24.77 -23.70 -8.10
CA GLY A 107 24.16 -24.93 -7.62
C GLY A 107 23.17 -24.71 -6.45
N LEU A 108 22.76 -23.47 -6.17
CA LEU A 108 21.76 -23.17 -5.16
C LEU A 108 20.36 -23.49 -5.69
N GLU A 109 19.64 -24.33 -4.97
CA GLU A 109 18.24 -24.65 -5.27
C GLU A 109 17.29 -23.66 -4.62
N ASP A 110 16.18 -23.36 -5.31
CA ASP A 110 15.08 -22.52 -4.75
C ASP A 110 14.39 -23.31 -3.63
N PRO A 111 14.39 -22.80 -2.37
CA PRO A 111 13.76 -23.49 -1.26
C PRO A 111 12.22 -23.41 -1.29
N HIS A 112 11.63 -22.71 -2.27
CA HIS A 112 10.17 -22.55 -2.47
C HIS A 112 9.43 -22.12 -1.21
N LEU A 113 10.02 -21.22 -0.42
CA LEU A 113 9.38 -20.68 0.78
C LEU A 113 8.16 -19.84 0.41
N ALA A 114 7.03 -20.13 1.03
CA ALA A 114 5.84 -19.31 0.88
C ALA A 114 6.04 -17.94 1.55
N LEU A 115 5.69 -16.86 0.84
CA LEU A 115 5.76 -15.50 1.36
C LEU A 115 4.59 -15.25 2.32
N PRO A 116 4.82 -15.02 3.63
CA PRO A 116 3.75 -14.72 4.58
C PRO A 116 3.05 -13.40 4.23
N ILE A 117 1.74 -13.42 4.15
CA ILE A 117 0.94 -12.23 3.84
C ILE A 117 1.23 -11.14 4.90
N GLY A 118 1.51 -9.92 4.43
CA GLY A 118 1.75 -8.77 5.31
C GLY A 118 3.13 -8.72 5.99
N ILE A 119 4.04 -9.68 5.73
CA ILE A 119 5.37 -9.71 6.40
C ILE A 119 6.13 -8.39 6.22
N SER A 120 6.06 -7.77 5.05
CA SER A 120 6.71 -6.48 4.79
C SER A 120 6.11 -5.35 5.64
N PHE A 121 4.80 -5.35 5.86
CA PHE A 121 4.10 -4.33 6.65
C PHE A 121 4.37 -4.49 8.14
N TYR A 122 4.13 -5.68 8.70
CA TYR A 122 4.35 -5.85 10.14
C TYR A 122 5.84 -5.79 10.53
N SER A 123 6.76 -6.18 9.64
CA SER A 123 8.20 -5.98 9.89
C SER A 123 8.56 -4.50 9.99
N PHE A 124 8.00 -3.64 9.14
CA PHE A 124 8.22 -2.19 9.22
C PHE A 124 7.59 -1.55 10.45
N GLN A 125 6.42 -2.04 10.87
CA GLN A 125 5.79 -1.61 12.13
C GLN A 125 6.68 -1.97 13.34
N VAL A 126 7.14 -3.21 13.40
CA VAL A 126 8.00 -3.70 14.50
C VAL A 126 9.35 -2.99 14.50
N LEU A 127 9.97 -2.79 13.32
CA LEU A 127 11.22 -2.01 13.20
C LEU A 127 11.04 -0.57 13.69
N SER A 128 9.92 0.10 13.31
CA SER A 128 9.67 1.46 13.79
C SER A 128 9.53 1.51 15.30
N TYR A 129 8.84 0.53 15.93
CA TYR A 129 8.71 0.44 17.38
C TYR A 129 10.09 0.35 18.06
N VAL A 130 10.95 -0.57 17.63
CA VAL A 130 12.28 -0.79 18.21
C VAL A 130 13.17 0.44 18.04
N ILE A 131 13.17 1.06 16.86
CA ILE A 131 13.99 2.24 16.56
C ILE A 131 13.47 3.48 17.32
N ASP A 132 12.15 3.69 17.38
CA ASP A 132 11.58 4.85 18.06
C ASP A 132 11.73 4.75 19.59
N LEU A 133 11.67 3.54 20.16
CA LEU A 133 12.00 3.30 21.57
C LEU A 133 13.47 3.62 21.85
N TYR A 134 14.39 3.17 20.99
CA TYR A 134 15.82 3.51 21.13
C TYR A 134 16.06 5.02 21.09
N ARG A 135 15.31 5.75 20.24
CA ARG A 135 15.37 7.21 20.09
C ARG A 135 14.67 7.97 21.22
N GLY A 136 13.98 7.30 22.12
CA GLY A 136 13.19 7.92 23.18
C GLY A 136 11.94 8.65 22.71
N ARG A 137 11.42 8.32 21.53
CA ARG A 137 10.20 8.95 20.98
C ARG A 137 8.91 8.35 21.54
N ILE A 138 8.97 7.10 21.95
CA ILE A 138 7.86 6.33 22.53
C ILE A 138 8.28 5.73 23.85
N GLY A 139 7.28 5.42 24.70
CA GLY A 139 7.48 4.67 25.94
C GLY A 139 7.57 3.16 25.71
N LEU A 140 8.18 2.45 26.67
CA LEU A 140 8.20 0.99 26.67
C LEU A 140 6.77 0.43 26.81
N GLN A 141 6.32 -0.38 25.86
CA GLN A 141 5.09 -1.16 26.02
C GLN A 141 5.35 -2.36 26.94
N ARG A 142 4.80 -2.28 28.16
CA ARG A 142 5.01 -3.33 29.19
C ARG A 142 4.06 -4.53 29.04
N ASN A 143 3.04 -4.44 28.20
CA ASN A 143 2.10 -5.54 27.95
C ASN A 143 2.33 -6.12 26.55
N PHE A 144 2.82 -7.36 26.49
CA PHE A 144 3.07 -8.06 25.25
C PHE A 144 1.82 -8.16 24.36
N PHE A 145 0.67 -8.43 24.95
CA PHE A 145 -0.59 -8.59 24.18
C PHE A 145 -1.05 -7.26 23.53
N TYR A 146 -0.74 -6.12 24.14
CA TYR A 146 -1.01 -4.82 23.53
C TYR A 146 -0.07 -4.53 22.35
N LEU A 147 1.19 -4.93 22.45
CA LEU A 147 2.14 -4.82 21.34
C LEU A 147 1.73 -5.79 20.21
N LEU A 148 1.35 -7.03 20.55
CA LEU A 148 0.89 -8.01 19.57
C LEU A 148 -0.42 -7.56 18.90
N MET A 149 -1.37 -6.96 19.66
CA MET A 149 -2.59 -6.37 19.11
C MET A 149 -2.25 -5.26 18.10
N TYR A 150 -1.32 -4.37 18.42
CA TYR A 150 -0.89 -3.32 17.50
C TYR A 150 -0.32 -3.92 16.20
N VAL A 151 0.58 -4.90 16.31
CA VAL A 151 1.22 -5.51 15.13
C VAL A 151 0.23 -6.31 14.30
N SER A 152 -0.67 -7.08 14.94
CA SER A 152 -1.63 -7.95 14.28
C SER A 152 -2.93 -7.26 13.88
N PHE A 153 -3.14 -5.98 14.22
CA PHE A 153 -4.43 -5.30 14.09
C PHE A 153 -4.96 -5.37 12.65
N PHE A 154 -6.03 -6.12 12.46
CA PHE A 154 -6.50 -6.54 11.15
C PHE A 154 -6.77 -5.41 10.15
N PRO A 155 -7.21 -4.19 10.53
CA PRO A 155 -7.41 -3.12 9.56
C PRO A 155 -6.13 -2.69 8.85
N GLN A 156 -4.98 -2.73 9.51
CA GLN A 156 -3.71 -2.25 8.97
C GLN A 156 -2.76 -3.36 8.49
N LEU A 157 -2.96 -4.60 8.95
CA LEU A 157 -1.97 -5.69 8.91
C LEU A 157 -1.46 -6.04 7.51
N ILE A 158 -2.34 -6.07 6.50
CA ILE A 158 -2.01 -6.67 5.20
C ILE A 158 -1.48 -5.63 4.21
N ALA A 159 -2.23 -4.54 3.97
CA ALA A 159 -1.89 -3.50 3.00
C ALA A 159 -2.44 -2.11 3.40
N GLY A 160 -2.72 -1.90 4.69
CA GLY A 160 -3.13 -0.60 5.23
C GLY A 160 -1.99 0.44 5.19
N PRO A 161 -2.22 1.66 5.66
CA PRO A 161 -1.14 2.57 5.97
C PRO A 161 -0.15 1.94 6.93
N ILE A 162 1.16 2.17 6.75
CA ILE A 162 2.17 1.73 7.74
C ILE A 162 2.04 2.60 8.97
N VAL A 163 1.20 2.15 9.91
CA VAL A 163 0.92 2.87 11.14
C VAL A 163 2.08 2.66 12.11
N ARG A 164 2.62 3.75 12.67
CA ARG A 164 3.67 3.70 13.69
C ARG A 164 3.05 3.54 15.07
N TYR A 165 3.79 2.93 15.99
CA TYR A 165 3.32 2.76 17.36
C TYR A 165 3.02 4.10 18.05
N GLU A 166 3.85 5.13 17.80
CA GLU A 166 3.66 6.52 18.27
C GLU A 166 2.24 7.06 17.97
N THR A 167 1.70 6.72 16.80
CA THR A 167 0.38 7.19 16.37
C THR A 167 -0.76 6.61 17.22
N VAL A 168 -0.65 5.36 17.64
CA VAL A 168 -1.74 4.62 18.31
C VAL A 168 -1.49 4.33 19.80
N GLU A 169 -0.31 4.66 20.33
CA GLU A 169 0.11 4.37 21.70
C GLU A 169 -0.93 4.82 22.74
N LYS A 170 -1.41 6.08 22.62
CA LYS A 170 -2.42 6.65 23.52
C LYS A 170 -3.78 5.98 23.33
N GLU A 171 -4.18 5.75 22.09
CA GLU A 171 -5.47 5.18 21.73
C GLU A 171 -5.63 3.73 22.21
N ILE A 172 -4.56 2.96 22.26
CA ILE A 172 -4.58 1.60 22.83
C ILE A 172 -5.13 1.61 24.27
N ARG A 173 -4.84 2.66 25.04
CA ARG A 173 -5.21 2.76 26.46
C ARG A 173 -6.47 3.56 26.72
N THR A 174 -6.70 4.64 25.99
CA THR A 174 -7.66 5.69 26.37
C THR A 174 -8.69 6.04 25.28
N ARG A 175 -8.72 5.31 24.14
CA ARG A 175 -9.67 5.61 23.07
C ARG A 175 -11.13 5.53 23.52
N ASN A 176 -11.95 6.40 22.99
CA ASN A 176 -13.38 6.32 23.07
C ASN A 176 -13.94 6.33 21.65
N VAL A 177 -14.87 5.42 21.38
CA VAL A 177 -15.54 5.36 20.08
C VAL A 177 -16.85 6.11 20.20
N THR A 178 -17.02 7.13 19.37
CA THR A 178 -18.26 7.92 19.28
C THR A 178 -19.15 7.40 18.14
N MET A 179 -20.41 7.80 18.13
CA MET A 179 -21.31 7.49 17.00
C MET A 179 -20.83 8.17 15.70
N ASP A 180 -20.17 9.33 15.82
CA ASP A 180 -19.54 9.98 14.67
C ASP A 180 -18.38 9.14 14.11
N ASP A 181 -17.55 8.54 14.97
CA ASP A 181 -16.47 7.65 14.52
C ASP A 181 -17.00 6.41 13.79
N LEU A 182 -18.08 5.82 14.30
CA LEU A 182 -18.75 4.70 13.64
C LEU A 182 -19.31 5.09 12.27
N THR A 183 -20.05 6.20 12.22
CA THR A 183 -20.73 6.65 10.99
C THR A 183 -19.72 7.08 9.92
N THR A 184 -18.77 7.94 10.29
CA THR A 184 -17.75 8.45 9.36
C THR A 184 -16.77 7.36 8.97
N GLY A 185 -16.40 6.46 9.90
CA GLY A 185 -15.59 5.28 9.63
C GLY A 185 -16.26 4.33 8.64
N PHE A 186 -17.54 4.03 8.85
CA PHE A 186 -18.31 3.17 7.92
C PHE A 186 -18.44 3.82 6.54
N ARG A 187 -18.74 5.11 6.44
CA ARG A 187 -18.78 5.83 5.15
C ARG A 187 -17.44 5.74 4.43
N ARG A 188 -16.33 5.93 5.14
CA ARG A 188 -14.99 5.80 4.57
C ARG A 188 -14.71 4.38 4.08
N PHE A 189 -15.10 3.38 4.85
CA PHE A 189 -15.00 1.97 4.47
C PHE A 189 -15.76 1.68 3.18
N VAL A 190 -17.02 2.13 3.06
CA VAL A 190 -17.86 1.92 1.87
C VAL A 190 -17.28 2.61 0.64
N VAL A 191 -16.73 3.83 0.78
CA VAL A 191 -16.03 4.51 -0.33
C VAL A 191 -14.81 3.70 -0.77
N GLY A 192 -14.02 3.16 0.16
CA GLY A 192 -12.89 2.29 -0.15
C GLY A 192 -13.32 1.00 -0.87
N LEU A 193 -14.40 0.39 -0.41
CA LEU A 193 -14.99 -0.80 -1.04
C LEU A 193 -15.47 -0.51 -2.47
N ALA A 194 -16.12 0.63 -2.69
CA ALA A 194 -16.55 1.08 -4.01
C ALA A 194 -15.37 1.32 -4.96
N LYS A 195 -14.29 1.96 -4.47
CA LYS A 195 -13.05 2.10 -5.25
C LYS A 195 -12.51 0.76 -5.73
N LYS A 196 -12.52 -0.27 -4.87
CA LYS A 196 -12.06 -1.61 -5.22
C LYS A 196 -12.99 -2.30 -6.22
N LEU A 197 -14.28 -2.40 -5.91
CA LEU A 197 -15.22 -3.23 -6.65
C LEU A 197 -15.72 -2.56 -7.94
N LEU A 198 -16.02 -1.27 -7.87
CA LEU A 198 -16.64 -0.55 -8.99
C LEU A 198 -15.61 0.10 -9.92
N LEU A 199 -14.43 0.48 -9.42
CA LEU A 199 -13.43 1.14 -10.26
C LEU A 199 -12.26 0.21 -10.56
N ALA A 200 -11.48 -0.19 -9.55
CA ALA A 200 -10.25 -0.95 -9.75
C ALA A 200 -10.49 -2.26 -10.51
N ASN A 201 -11.45 -3.08 -10.06
CA ASN A 201 -11.73 -4.37 -10.67
C ASN A 201 -12.23 -4.25 -12.12
N GLN A 202 -12.99 -3.20 -12.42
CA GLN A 202 -13.54 -3.00 -13.76
C GLN A 202 -12.45 -2.56 -14.75
N VAL A 203 -11.67 -1.53 -14.41
CA VAL A 203 -10.61 -1.04 -15.30
C VAL A 203 -9.45 -2.04 -15.45
N ALA A 204 -9.22 -2.91 -14.46
CA ALA A 204 -8.22 -3.97 -14.50
C ALA A 204 -8.32 -4.86 -15.75
N GLN A 205 -9.53 -5.11 -16.21
CA GLN A 205 -9.80 -6.00 -17.34
C GLN A 205 -9.17 -5.49 -18.64
N VAL A 206 -9.10 -4.16 -18.85
CA VAL A 206 -8.47 -3.57 -20.04
C VAL A 206 -6.99 -3.99 -20.14
N ALA A 207 -6.24 -3.81 -19.05
CA ALA A 207 -4.82 -4.19 -19.03
C ALA A 207 -4.64 -5.70 -19.19
N THR A 208 -5.48 -6.50 -18.53
CA THR A 208 -5.43 -7.97 -18.61
C THR A 208 -5.67 -8.44 -20.06
N ILE A 209 -6.71 -7.94 -20.73
CA ILE A 209 -7.05 -8.34 -22.11
C ILE A 209 -5.92 -7.94 -23.07
N VAL A 210 -5.41 -6.72 -22.98
CA VAL A 210 -4.40 -6.23 -23.94
C VAL A 210 -3.05 -6.90 -23.74
N TYR A 211 -2.60 -7.08 -22.48
CA TYR A 211 -1.29 -7.69 -22.22
C TYR A 211 -1.27 -9.21 -22.41
N ALA A 212 -2.40 -9.89 -22.27
CA ALA A 212 -2.52 -11.32 -22.54
C ALA A 212 -2.92 -11.66 -23.99
N GLY A 213 -3.45 -10.69 -24.74
CA GLY A 213 -3.95 -10.88 -26.08
C GLY A 213 -2.86 -10.96 -27.16
N ASP A 214 -3.25 -11.42 -28.37
CA ASP A 214 -2.33 -11.50 -29.52
C ASP A 214 -1.96 -10.09 -30.01
N PRO A 215 -0.65 -9.74 -29.98
CA PRO A 215 -0.16 -8.40 -30.33
C PRO A 215 -0.53 -7.88 -31.73
N LYS A 216 -0.89 -8.78 -32.67
CA LYS A 216 -1.28 -8.37 -34.03
C LYS A 216 -2.60 -7.58 -34.08
N TYR A 217 -3.42 -7.70 -33.03
CA TYR A 217 -4.70 -7.00 -32.93
C TYR A 217 -4.61 -5.66 -32.20
N TYR A 218 -3.51 -5.38 -31.47
CA TYR A 218 -3.39 -4.21 -30.61
C TYR A 218 -2.24 -3.31 -31.07
N GLY A 219 -2.60 -2.06 -31.46
CA GLY A 219 -1.64 -1.00 -31.80
C GLY A 219 -1.23 -0.18 -30.58
N SER A 220 -0.38 0.83 -30.81
CA SER A 220 0.16 1.72 -29.76
C SER A 220 -0.93 2.34 -28.88
N LEU A 221 -2.07 2.73 -29.46
CA LEU A 221 -3.18 3.32 -28.71
C LEU A 221 -3.71 2.35 -27.64
N MET A 222 -3.88 1.07 -27.99
CA MET A 222 -4.38 0.07 -27.03
C MET A 222 -3.39 -0.22 -25.92
N TYR A 223 -2.07 -0.21 -26.20
CA TYR A 223 -1.05 -0.36 -25.17
C TYR A 223 -1.02 0.85 -24.22
N TRP A 224 -1.25 2.09 -24.73
CA TRP A 224 -1.43 3.27 -23.87
C TRP A 224 -2.71 3.20 -23.04
N LEU A 225 -3.82 2.77 -23.62
CA LEU A 225 -5.07 2.55 -22.87
C LEU A 225 -4.91 1.51 -21.77
N ALA A 226 -4.20 0.40 -22.04
CA ALA A 226 -3.86 -0.60 -21.03
C ALA A 226 -2.97 -0.05 -19.92
N ALA A 227 -1.96 0.76 -20.26
CA ALA A 227 -1.09 1.42 -19.28
C ALA A 227 -1.87 2.41 -18.40
N ILE A 228 -2.78 3.21 -18.97
CA ILE A 228 -3.65 4.13 -18.23
C ILE A 228 -4.63 3.33 -17.35
N ALA A 229 -5.23 2.27 -17.89
CA ALA A 229 -6.13 1.40 -17.14
C ALA A 229 -5.44 0.78 -15.92
N TYR A 230 -4.22 0.25 -16.07
CA TYR A 230 -3.45 -0.26 -14.94
C TYR A 230 -3.06 0.85 -13.96
N THR A 231 -2.74 2.04 -14.45
CA THR A 231 -2.47 3.24 -13.62
C THR A 231 -3.69 3.57 -12.74
N LEU A 232 -4.89 3.52 -13.29
CA LEU A 232 -6.13 3.72 -12.53
C LEU A 232 -6.41 2.54 -11.59
N GLN A 233 -6.20 1.31 -12.06
CA GLN A 233 -6.37 0.10 -11.26
C GLN A 233 -5.53 0.13 -9.99
N ILE A 234 -4.20 0.32 -10.08
CA ILE A 234 -3.31 0.29 -8.92
C ILE A 234 -3.65 1.40 -7.91
N TYR A 235 -4.08 2.56 -8.39
CA TYR A 235 -4.52 3.65 -7.52
C TYR A 235 -5.80 3.30 -6.75
N PHE A 236 -6.85 2.88 -7.45
CA PHE A 236 -8.12 2.58 -6.81
C PHE A 236 -8.08 1.31 -5.98
N ASP A 237 -7.29 0.32 -6.39
CA ASP A 237 -7.07 -0.89 -5.61
C ASP A 237 -6.41 -0.55 -4.27
N PHE A 238 -5.30 0.17 -4.28
CA PHE A 238 -4.55 0.46 -3.08
C PHE A 238 -5.14 1.61 -2.25
N SER A 239 -5.60 2.70 -2.86
CA SER A 239 -6.30 3.75 -2.11
C SER A 239 -7.62 3.25 -1.55
N GLY A 240 -8.31 2.34 -2.24
CA GLY A 240 -9.51 1.68 -1.74
C GLY A 240 -9.23 0.84 -0.49
N TYR A 241 -8.17 0.04 -0.51
CA TYR A 241 -7.73 -0.69 0.68
C TYR A 241 -7.37 0.25 1.84
N SER A 242 -6.61 1.32 1.55
CA SER A 242 -6.24 2.32 2.56
C SER A 242 -7.46 3.00 3.16
N ASP A 243 -8.46 3.36 2.34
CA ASP A 243 -9.72 3.94 2.82
C ASP A 243 -10.52 2.98 3.70
N MET A 244 -10.60 1.69 3.31
CA MET A 244 -11.21 0.67 4.15
C MET A 244 -10.47 0.50 5.47
N ALA A 245 -9.14 0.46 5.45
CA ALA A 245 -8.30 0.34 6.65
C ALA A 245 -8.47 1.55 7.59
N ILE A 246 -8.45 2.77 7.06
CA ILE A 246 -8.67 4.02 7.83
C ILE A 246 -10.09 4.04 8.40
N GLY A 247 -11.09 3.68 7.59
CA GLY A 247 -12.48 3.59 8.03
C GLY A 247 -12.68 2.60 9.16
N LEU A 248 -12.15 1.38 9.01
CA LEU A 248 -12.18 0.35 10.06
C LEU A 248 -11.42 0.80 11.31
N GLY A 249 -10.20 1.35 11.15
CA GLY A 249 -9.45 1.90 12.27
C GLY A 249 -10.31 2.88 13.07
N ARG A 250 -10.96 3.84 12.39
CA ARG A 250 -11.82 4.84 13.03
C ARG A 250 -13.03 4.22 13.73
N MET A 251 -13.68 3.21 13.13
CA MET A 251 -14.78 2.49 13.77
C MET A 251 -14.38 1.81 15.09
N PHE A 252 -13.10 1.43 15.23
CA PHE A 252 -12.55 0.87 16.47
C PHE A 252 -11.85 1.90 17.36
N GLY A 253 -11.92 3.19 17.03
CA GLY A 253 -11.35 4.30 17.78
C GLY A 253 -9.84 4.51 17.58
N PHE A 254 -9.30 4.09 16.41
CA PHE A 254 -7.94 4.33 15.99
C PHE A 254 -7.90 5.25 14.77
N HIS A 255 -7.06 6.30 14.84
CA HIS A 255 -6.98 7.30 13.79
C HIS A 255 -5.69 7.14 12.98
N PHE A 256 -5.81 6.53 11.81
CA PHE A 256 -4.69 6.32 10.90
C PHE A 256 -4.48 7.53 10.00
N LEU A 257 -3.23 7.73 9.58
CA LEU A 257 -2.86 8.80 8.68
C LEU A 257 -3.28 8.49 7.23
N GLU A 258 -3.53 9.55 6.46
CA GLU A 258 -3.81 9.42 5.03
C GLU A 258 -2.62 8.83 4.27
N ASN A 259 -2.92 7.93 3.34
CA ASN A 259 -1.89 7.25 2.54
C ASN A 259 -1.82 7.77 1.10
N PHE A 260 -2.88 8.43 0.63
CA PHE A 260 -2.99 9.01 -0.71
C PHE A 260 -3.61 10.40 -0.66
N ASN A 261 -3.14 11.31 -1.55
CA ASN A 261 -3.70 12.63 -1.73
C ASN A 261 -3.78 13.00 -3.22
N TYR A 262 -4.69 12.35 -3.96
CA TYR A 262 -4.92 12.58 -5.39
C TYR A 262 -3.61 12.66 -6.20
N PRO A 263 -2.81 11.60 -6.27
CA PRO A 263 -1.46 11.65 -6.85
C PRO A 263 -1.45 11.99 -8.35
N TYR A 264 -2.52 11.69 -9.07
CA TYR A 264 -2.58 11.89 -10.53
C TYR A 264 -2.88 13.32 -10.98
N ILE A 265 -2.98 14.29 -10.05
CA ILE A 265 -3.00 15.72 -10.38
C ILE A 265 -1.62 16.37 -10.29
N SER A 266 -0.55 15.61 -10.03
CA SER A 266 0.80 16.13 -9.81
C SER A 266 1.44 16.68 -11.07
N PHE A 267 2.21 17.75 -10.91
CA PHE A 267 2.94 18.42 -12.00
C PHE A 267 4.42 18.05 -12.06
N SER A 268 4.91 17.18 -11.17
CA SER A 268 6.27 16.66 -11.12
C SER A 268 6.31 15.29 -10.48
N VAL A 269 7.34 14.51 -10.77
CA VAL A 269 7.53 13.17 -10.18
C VAL A 269 7.79 13.28 -8.67
N THR A 270 8.50 14.33 -8.23
CA THR A 270 8.68 14.61 -6.80
C THR A 270 7.34 14.88 -6.09
N GLU A 271 6.44 15.64 -6.70
CA GLU A 271 5.11 15.91 -6.15
C GLU A 271 4.27 14.63 -6.13
N PHE A 272 4.31 13.82 -7.19
CA PHE A 272 3.61 12.55 -7.27
C PHE A 272 3.94 11.66 -6.07
N TRP A 273 5.22 11.44 -5.74
CA TRP A 273 5.63 10.60 -4.62
C TRP A 273 5.36 11.20 -3.24
N ARG A 274 5.11 12.49 -3.13
CA ARG A 274 4.59 13.11 -1.89
C ARG A 274 3.11 12.84 -1.65
N ARG A 275 2.37 12.47 -2.71
CA ARG A 275 0.93 12.22 -2.70
C ARG A 275 0.59 10.73 -2.76
N TRP A 276 1.54 9.90 -3.18
CA TRP A 276 1.43 8.46 -3.33
C TRP A 276 2.10 7.74 -2.16
N HIS A 277 1.37 6.77 -1.53
CA HIS A 277 1.88 5.89 -0.47
C HIS A 277 2.68 6.65 0.60
N ILE A 278 2.04 7.66 1.19
CA ILE A 278 2.64 8.64 2.10
C ILE A 278 3.29 7.95 3.31
N SER A 279 2.63 6.91 3.84
CA SER A 279 3.13 6.16 5.00
C SER A 279 4.47 5.47 4.70
N LEU A 280 4.64 4.84 3.54
CA LEU A 280 5.90 4.21 3.12
C LEU A 280 6.99 5.27 2.87
N SER A 281 6.65 6.33 2.13
CA SER A 281 7.58 7.41 1.80
C SER A 281 8.12 8.09 3.07
N THR A 282 7.26 8.34 4.06
CA THR A 282 7.66 8.91 5.35
C THR A 282 8.46 7.91 6.19
N TRP A 283 8.14 6.60 6.11
CA TRP A 283 8.91 5.57 6.78
C TRP A 283 10.36 5.52 6.26
N PHE A 284 10.57 5.40 4.93
CA PHE A 284 11.90 5.41 4.34
C PHE A 284 12.65 6.72 4.60
N ARG A 285 11.96 7.87 4.58
CA ARG A 285 12.56 9.15 4.95
C ARG A 285 13.14 9.12 6.37
N ASP A 286 12.35 8.69 7.36
CA ASP A 286 12.67 8.86 8.78
C ASP A 286 13.60 7.76 9.33
N TYR A 287 13.55 6.56 8.73
CA TYR A 287 14.33 5.41 9.20
C TYR A 287 15.52 5.05 8.29
N VAL A 288 15.57 5.55 7.07
CA VAL A 288 16.69 5.29 6.14
C VAL A 288 17.35 6.58 5.67
N TYR A 289 16.59 7.48 5.01
CA TYR A 289 17.17 8.65 4.36
C TYR A 289 17.81 9.63 5.35
N ILE A 290 17.11 9.99 6.42
CA ILE A 290 17.64 10.91 7.46
C ILE A 290 18.82 10.30 8.21
N PRO A 291 18.81 9.03 8.67
CA PRO A 291 19.99 8.40 9.27
C PRO A 291 21.23 8.33 8.37
N LEU A 292 21.06 8.23 7.05
CA LEU A 292 22.17 8.31 6.09
C LEU A 292 22.71 9.73 5.89
N GLY A 293 22.15 10.73 6.59
CA GLY A 293 22.49 12.14 6.52
C GLY A 293 21.58 13.00 5.63
N GLY A 294 20.56 12.37 4.98
CA GLY A 294 19.58 13.08 4.18
C GLY A 294 20.19 13.90 3.07
N ASN A 295 19.79 15.17 2.99
CA ASN A 295 20.33 16.18 2.06
C ASN A 295 21.39 17.10 2.70
N ARG A 296 21.77 16.84 3.98
CA ARG A 296 22.75 17.64 4.72
C ARG A 296 24.17 17.05 4.64
N VAL A 297 24.50 16.44 3.50
CA VAL A 297 25.77 15.77 3.20
C VAL A 297 26.30 16.25 1.86
N SER A 298 27.53 15.87 1.49
CA SER A 298 28.09 16.18 0.18
C SER A 298 27.22 15.62 -0.97
N ARG A 299 27.28 16.25 -2.13
CA ARG A 299 26.47 15.90 -3.32
C ARG A 299 26.54 14.40 -3.68
N GLY A 300 27.75 13.80 -3.64
CA GLY A 300 27.91 12.37 -3.92
C GLY A 300 27.21 11.47 -2.89
N LYS A 301 27.33 11.80 -1.59
CA LYS A 301 26.62 11.08 -0.52
C LYS A 301 25.10 11.26 -0.64
N TRP A 302 24.64 12.43 -1.03
CA TRP A 302 23.22 12.71 -1.25
C TRP A 302 22.64 11.87 -2.41
N ILE A 303 23.37 11.78 -3.55
CA ILE A 303 23.00 10.91 -4.69
C ILE A 303 22.91 9.45 -4.23
N ARG A 304 23.96 8.96 -3.54
CA ARG A 304 23.95 7.62 -2.94
C ARG A 304 22.72 7.37 -2.07
N ASN A 305 22.38 8.31 -1.18
CA ASN A 305 21.25 8.19 -0.27
C ASN A 305 19.92 8.03 -1.02
N ILE A 306 19.72 8.79 -2.11
CA ILE A 306 18.52 8.65 -2.96
C ILE A 306 18.48 7.27 -3.62
N LEU A 307 19.60 6.82 -4.22
CA LEU A 307 19.66 5.52 -4.89
C LEU A 307 19.45 4.36 -3.90
N ILE A 308 20.01 4.44 -2.70
CA ILE A 308 19.76 3.42 -1.64
C ILE A 308 18.28 3.38 -1.27
N VAL A 309 17.65 4.53 -1.00
CA VAL A 309 16.23 4.58 -0.63
C VAL A 309 15.36 4.01 -1.74
N TRP A 310 15.59 4.37 -2.99
CA TRP A 310 14.79 3.90 -4.10
C TRP A 310 15.06 2.46 -4.48
N GLY A 311 16.30 1.99 -4.38
CA GLY A 311 16.64 0.56 -4.51
C GLY A 311 15.93 -0.29 -3.44
N LEU A 312 15.96 0.16 -2.17
CA LEU A 312 15.25 -0.50 -1.08
C LEU A 312 13.73 -0.42 -1.24
N THR A 313 13.20 0.69 -1.77
CA THR A 313 11.76 0.83 -2.08
C THR A 313 11.35 -0.19 -3.15
N GLY A 314 12.15 -0.36 -4.20
CA GLY A 314 11.90 -1.38 -5.22
C GLY A 314 11.89 -2.78 -4.62
N LEU A 315 12.94 -3.16 -3.90
CA LEU A 315 13.03 -4.47 -3.23
C LEU A 315 11.90 -4.69 -2.21
N TRP A 316 11.45 -3.64 -1.52
CA TRP A 316 10.33 -3.75 -0.59
C TRP A 316 9.02 -4.14 -1.29
N HIS A 317 8.81 -3.66 -2.51
CA HIS A 317 7.64 -4.02 -3.31
C HIS A 317 7.67 -5.46 -3.79
N GLY A 318 8.82 -5.99 -4.19
CA GLY A 318 8.90 -7.37 -4.64
C GLY A 318 10.34 -7.88 -4.74
N ALA A 319 10.51 -9.19 -4.53
CA ALA A 319 11.78 -9.88 -4.67
C ALA A 319 11.97 -10.34 -6.12
N ASP A 320 12.13 -9.37 -7.03
CA ASP A 320 12.40 -9.62 -8.44
C ASP A 320 13.15 -8.42 -9.05
N TRP A 321 13.83 -8.66 -10.17
CA TRP A 321 14.66 -7.69 -10.85
C TRP A 321 13.86 -6.50 -11.42
N ASN A 322 12.63 -6.72 -11.87
CA ASN A 322 11.77 -5.66 -12.39
C ASN A 322 11.45 -4.61 -11.31
N PHE A 323 11.23 -5.01 -10.04
CA PHE A 323 10.98 -4.08 -8.94
C PHE A 323 12.22 -3.29 -8.57
N LEU A 324 13.40 -3.92 -8.59
CA LEU A 324 14.66 -3.19 -8.37
C LEU A 324 14.92 -2.19 -9.51
N ALA A 325 14.73 -2.61 -10.76
CA ALA A 325 14.86 -1.73 -11.93
C ALA A 325 13.87 -0.56 -11.88
N TRP A 326 12.61 -0.85 -11.52
CA TRP A 326 11.57 0.17 -11.31
C TRP A 326 11.97 1.18 -10.22
N GLY A 327 12.41 0.71 -9.06
CA GLY A 327 12.84 1.58 -7.97
C GLY A 327 14.03 2.45 -8.36
N LEU A 328 15.08 1.87 -8.92
CA LEU A 328 16.27 2.61 -9.36
C LEU A 328 15.96 3.61 -10.48
N SER A 329 15.06 3.28 -11.42
CA SER A 329 14.62 4.23 -12.46
C SER A 329 13.97 5.48 -11.87
N TYR A 330 13.09 5.32 -10.86
CA TYR A 330 12.53 6.47 -10.15
C TYR A 330 13.58 7.24 -9.34
N GLY A 331 14.55 6.55 -8.74
CA GLY A 331 15.69 7.20 -8.10
C GLY A 331 16.47 8.10 -9.07
N LEU A 332 16.74 7.60 -10.27
CA LEU A 332 17.42 8.36 -11.34
C LEU A 332 16.57 9.53 -11.86
N ILE A 333 15.27 9.30 -12.12
CA ILE A 333 14.35 10.35 -12.58
C ILE A 333 14.28 11.49 -11.56
N LEU A 334 14.18 11.18 -10.27
CA LEU A 334 14.16 12.18 -9.21
C LEU A 334 15.49 12.94 -9.09
N LEU A 335 16.62 12.27 -9.30
CA LEU A 335 17.92 12.94 -9.36
C LEU A 335 18.00 13.91 -10.54
N VAL A 336 17.58 13.47 -11.72
CA VAL A 336 17.55 14.32 -12.94
C VAL A 336 16.60 15.50 -12.73
N GLU A 337 15.40 15.27 -12.17
CA GLU A 337 14.44 16.34 -11.87
C GLU A 337 15.04 17.37 -10.90
N LYS A 338 15.67 16.91 -9.80
CA LYS A 338 16.21 17.81 -8.78
C LYS A 338 17.50 18.53 -9.18
N LEU A 339 18.35 17.87 -9.98
CA LEU A 339 19.66 18.42 -10.33
C LEU A 339 19.61 19.34 -11.54
N TRP A 340 18.73 19.08 -12.47
CA TRP A 340 18.76 19.72 -13.78
C TRP A 340 17.39 20.04 -14.35
N LEU A 341 16.51 19.04 -14.52
CA LEU A 341 15.30 19.17 -15.33
C LEU A 341 14.23 20.05 -14.66
N GLY A 342 14.15 20.07 -13.32
CA GLY A 342 13.08 20.75 -12.58
C GLY A 342 12.92 22.22 -12.96
N LYS A 343 14.03 22.96 -13.04
CA LYS A 343 14.04 24.38 -13.42
C LYS A 343 13.51 24.65 -14.84
N TYR A 344 13.65 23.68 -15.75
CA TYR A 344 13.10 23.79 -17.11
C TYR A 344 11.63 23.41 -17.14
N LEU A 345 11.27 22.35 -16.41
CA LEU A 345 9.87 21.94 -16.29
C LEU A 345 9.00 23.04 -15.69
N GLU A 346 9.50 23.79 -14.71
CA GLU A 346 8.77 24.91 -14.08
C GLU A 346 8.40 26.03 -15.06
N ARG A 347 9.12 26.18 -16.18
CA ARG A 347 8.83 27.15 -17.23
C ARG A 347 7.72 26.71 -18.18
N LEU A 348 7.38 25.43 -18.19
CA LEU A 348 6.33 24.89 -19.06
C LEU A 348 4.94 25.20 -18.51
N PRO A 349 3.93 25.34 -19.38
CA PRO A 349 2.53 25.44 -18.96
C PRO A 349 2.11 24.24 -18.11
N LYS A 350 1.25 24.48 -17.11
CA LYS A 350 0.77 23.42 -16.18
C LYS A 350 0.25 22.16 -16.90
N PRO A 351 -0.57 22.24 -17.98
CA PRO A 351 -1.05 21.02 -18.66
C PRO A 351 0.09 20.17 -19.24
N LEU A 352 1.14 20.80 -19.78
CA LEU A 352 2.27 20.08 -20.35
C LEU A 352 3.12 19.43 -19.26
N ARG A 353 3.33 20.11 -18.13
CA ARG A 353 4.00 19.52 -16.94
C ARG A 353 3.25 18.31 -16.43
N TRP A 354 1.93 18.43 -16.31
CA TRP A 354 1.07 17.33 -15.91
C TRP A 354 1.18 16.15 -16.88
N LEU A 355 1.07 16.38 -18.18
CA LEU A 355 1.18 15.35 -19.20
C LEU A 355 2.52 14.59 -19.11
N LEU A 356 3.64 15.32 -19.04
CA LEU A 356 4.98 14.73 -18.92
C LEU A 356 5.12 13.89 -17.62
N CYS A 357 4.61 14.41 -16.49
CA CYS A 357 4.61 13.67 -15.24
C CYS A 357 3.79 12.39 -15.36
N MET A 358 2.58 12.46 -15.92
CA MET A 358 1.71 11.28 -16.06
C MET A 358 2.26 10.26 -17.06
N MET A 359 2.93 10.69 -18.13
CA MET A 359 3.64 9.76 -19.03
C MET A 359 4.70 8.96 -18.28
N VAL A 360 5.54 9.61 -17.48
CA VAL A 360 6.55 8.93 -16.65
C VAL A 360 5.89 7.96 -15.66
N VAL A 361 4.80 8.37 -15.03
CA VAL A 361 4.07 7.54 -14.07
C VAL A 361 3.45 6.31 -14.76
N CYS A 362 2.80 6.49 -15.91
CA CYS A 362 2.21 5.37 -16.67
C CYS A 362 3.28 4.37 -17.10
N VAL A 363 4.41 4.84 -17.65
CA VAL A 363 5.54 3.98 -18.03
C VAL A 363 6.08 3.23 -16.81
N GLY A 364 6.25 3.92 -15.68
CA GLY A 364 6.68 3.30 -14.43
C GLY A 364 5.73 2.20 -13.95
N TRP A 365 4.41 2.40 -14.10
CA TRP A 365 3.43 1.37 -13.73
C TRP A 365 3.41 0.18 -14.69
N VAL A 366 3.74 0.35 -15.97
CA VAL A 366 3.96 -0.79 -16.89
C VAL A 366 5.14 -1.63 -16.43
N MET A 367 6.26 -0.99 -16.04
CA MET A 367 7.42 -1.69 -15.46
C MET A 367 7.07 -2.44 -14.17
N PHE A 368 6.19 -1.87 -13.35
CA PHE A 368 5.75 -2.49 -12.10
C PHE A 368 4.83 -3.68 -12.32
N ASN A 369 3.94 -3.60 -13.31
CA ASN A 369 2.94 -4.62 -13.61
C ASN A 369 3.52 -5.88 -14.26
N LEU A 370 4.44 -5.70 -15.21
CA LEU A 370 4.98 -6.77 -16.03
C LEU A 370 6.32 -7.25 -15.45
N THR A 371 6.29 -8.40 -14.78
CA THR A 371 7.48 -8.99 -14.14
C THR A 371 8.40 -9.67 -15.15
N ASP A 372 7.86 -10.19 -16.26
CA ASP A 372 8.67 -10.71 -17.37
C ASP A 372 9.28 -9.57 -18.19
N PHE A 373 10.63 -9.51 -18.23
CA PHE A 373 11.36 -8.46 -18.94
C PHE A 373 11.10 -8.45 -20.44
N THR A 374 10.83 -9.59 -21.07
CA THR A 374 10.55 -9.69 -22.50
C THR A 374 9.18 -9.06 -22.79
N GLN A 375 8.18 -9.43 -22.01
CA GLN A 375 6.85 -8.86 -22.12
C GLN A 375 6.85 -7.35 -21.81
N MET A 376 7.54 -6.92 -20.75
CA MET A 376 7.68 -5.52 -20.37
C MET A 376 8.34 -4.71 -21.50
N ARG A 377 9.48 -5.16 -22.02
CA ARG A 377 10.17 -4.52 -23.15
C ARG A 377 9.26 -4.44 -24.36
N PHE A 378 8.58 -5.53 -24.69
CA PHE A 378 7.65 -5.56 -25.81
C PHE A 378 6.51 -4.54 -25.64
N ALA A 379 5.87 -4.46 -24.48
CA ALA A 379 4.81 -3.51 -24.20
C ALA A 379 5.32 -2.06 -24.31
N LEU A 380 6.48 -1.75 -23.73
CA LEU A 380 7.09 -0.42 -23.82
C LEU A 380 7.43 -0.03 -25.26
N VAL A 381 8.01 -0.94 -26.04
CA VAL A 381 8.29 -0.69 -27.46
C VAL A 381 7.01 -0.43 -28.24
N ARG A 382 5.94 -1.23 -27.99
CA ARG A 382 4.64 -1.03 -28.65
C ARG A 382 4.00 0.31 -28.31
N MET A 383 4.12 0.80 -27.08
CA MET A 383 3.61 2.12 -26.70
C MET A 383 4.23 3.23 -27.56
N PHE A 384 5.52 3.16 -27.91
CA PHE A 384 6.24 4.23 -28.61
C PHE A 384 6.49 3.97 -30.11
N ASN A 385 6.22 2.79 -30.61
CA ASN A 385 6.46 2.46 -32.03
C ASN A 385 5.35 2.97 -32.97
N PHE A 386 4.32 3.63 -32.46
CA PHE A 386 3.19 4.21 -33.21
C PHE A 386 2.62 3.28 -34.29
N THR A 387 2.62 1.98 -34.05
CA THR A 387 2.01 1.01 -34.95
C THR A 387 0.51 1.29 -35.07
N HIS A 388 0.07 1.50 -36.32
CA HIS A 388 -1.32 1.79 -36.61
C HIS A 388 -2.11 0.48 -36.76
N VAL A 389 -2.92 0.17 -35.75
CA VAL A 389 -4.01 -0.80 -35.86
C VAL A 389 -5.30 -0.03 -35.58
N PRO A 390 -6.27 -0.04 -36.50
CA PRO A 390 -7.52 0.69 -36.28
C PRO A 390 -8.20 0.24 -34.99
N LEU A 391 -8.72 1.19 -34.22
CA LEU A 391 -9.37 0.92 -32.94
C LEU A 391 -10.52 -0.08 -33.11
N VAL A 392 -11.31 0.06 -34.19
CA VAL A 392 -12.41 -0.86 -34.52
C VAL A 392 -11.92 -2.30 -34.66
N ARG A 393 -10.74 -2.54 -35.25
CA ARG A 393 -10.15 -3.88 -35.37
C ARG A 393 -9.75 -4.43 -33.99
N SER A 394 -9.18 -3.60 -33.12
CA SER A 394 -8.83 -3.99 -31.78
C SER A 394 -10.06 -4.32 -30.93
N LEU A 395 -11.13 -3.53 -31.03
CA LEU A 395 -12.39 -3.78 -30.33
C LEU A 395 -13.14 -4.99 -30.88
N ALA A 396 -13.05 -5.25 -32.20
CA ALA A 396 -13.66 -6.43 -32.83
C ALA A 396 -12.92 -7.74 -32.51
N ALA A 397 -11.61 -7.65 -32.17
CA ALA A 397 -10.83 -8.82 -31.76
C ALA A 397 -11.30 -9.39 -30.42
N ASP A 398 -11.70 -8.49 -29.50
CA ASP A 398 -12.29 -8.88 -28.23
C ASP A 398 -13.29 -7.79 -27.76
N VAL A 399 -14.56 -8.04 -28.01
CA VAL A 399 -15.65 -7.11 -27.65
C VAL A 399 -15.81 -6.96 -26.15
N SER A 400 -15.33 -7.93 -25.34
CA SER A 400 -15.40 -7.88 -23.88
C SER A 400 -14.60 -6.71 -23.27
N ILE A 401 -13.70 -6.08 -24.05
CA ILE A 401 -12.93 -4.91 -23.62
C ILE A 401 -13.78 -3.61 -23.57
N VAL A 402 -14.91 -3.56 -24.27
CA VAL A 402 -15.72 -2.32 -24.38
C VAL A 402 -16.28 -1.86 -23.03
N PRO A 403 -16.97 -2.71 -22.24
CA PRO A 403 -17.46 -2.29 -20.93
C PRO A 403 -16.36 -1.79 -19.99
N PRO A 404 -15.21 -2.49 -19.82
CA PRO A 404 -14.08 -1.98 -19.03
C PRO A 404 -13.54 -0.63 -19.50
N LEU A 405 -13.47 -0.36 -20.80
CA LEU A 405 -13.06 0.94 -21.33
C LEU A 405 -14.02 2.06 -20.90
N LEU A 406 -15.33 1.81 -20.86
CA LEU A 406 -16.30 2.79 -20.38
C LEU A 406 -16.09 3.11 -18.89
N TRP A 407 -15.69 2.14 -18.08
CA TRP A 407 -15.37 2.35 -16.67
C TRP A 407 -14.12 3.23 -16.44
N MET A 408 -13.28 3.43 -17.45
CA MET A 408 -12.15 4.36 -17.33
C MET A 408 -12.62 5.81 -17.17
N VAL A 409 -13.78 6.19 -17.72
CA VAL A 409 -14.31 7.57 -17.61
C VAL A 409 -14.59 7.95 -16.14
N PRO A 410 -15.46 7.23 -15.40
CA PRO A 410 -15.65 7.53 -13.99
C PRO A 410 -14.35 7.37 -13.17
N ALA A 411 -13.47 6.42 -13.49
CA ALA A 411 -12.20 6.26 -12.83
C ALA A 411 -11.29 7.49 -13.01
N LEU A 412 -11.21 8.07 -14.20
CA LEU A 412 -10.47 9.32 -14.44
C LEU A 412 -11.05 10.49 -13.63
N ILE A 413 -12.38 10.65 -13.62
CA ILE A 413 -13.06 11.71 -12.85
C ILE A 413 -12.75 11.56 -11.35
N PHE A 414 -12.94 10.39 -10.77
CA PHE A 414 -12.73 10.15 -9.34
C PHE A 414 -11.26 10.05 -8.93
N SER A 415 -10.32 9.99 -9.88
CA SER A 415 -8.88 10.14 -9.59
C SER A 415 -8.48 11.58 -9.27
N THR A 416 -9.38 12.55 -9.46
CA THR A 416 -9.23 13.98 -9.17
C THR A 416 -10.01 14.36 -7.90
N PRO A 417 -9.72 15.52 -7.26
CA PRO A 417 -10.40 15.95 -6.05
C PRO A 417 -11.83 16.49 -6.29
N ILE A 418 -12.49 16.11 -7.39
CA ILE A 418 -13.81 16.61 -7.78
C ILE A 418 -14.87 16.34 -6.70
N SER A 419 -14.76 15.21 -6.02
CA SER A 419 -15.66 14.85 -4.91
C SER A 419 -15.55 15.79 -3.70
N GLN A 420 -14.40 16.45 -3.50
CA GLN A 420 -14.22 17.44 -2.43
C GLN A 420 -14.94 18.74 -2.70
N GLY A 421 -15.28 19.02 -3.97
CA GLY A 421 -16.08 20.19 -4.38
C GLY A 421 -17.58 20.05 -4.05
N ILE A 422 -18.06 18.83 -3.84
CA ILE A 422 -19.45 18.55 -3.51
C ILE A 422 -19.63 18.73 -1.99
N ARG A 423 -19.97 19.94 -1.55
CA ARG A 423 -20.25 20.25 -0.14
C ARG A 423 -21.77 20.22 0.09
N LEU A 424 -22.23 19.14 0.68
CA LEU A 424 -23.53 19.13 1.34
C LEU A 424 -23.33 19.86 2.67
N GLY A 425 -24.16 20.86 2.98
CA GLY A 425 -24.08 21.63 4.24
C GLY A 425 -24.15 20.70 5.48
N ASP A 426 -24.08 21.31 6.67
CA ASP A 426 -24.12 20.59 7.97
C ASP A 426 -25.54 20.42 8.53
N SER A 427 -26.56 20.56 7.68
CA SER A 427 -27.95 20.37 8.09
C SER A 427 -28.26 18.89 8.35
N TRP A 428 -29.24 18.60 9.18
CA TRP A 428 -29.75 17.26 9.43
C TRP A 428 -30.15 16.55 8.13
N TRP A 429 -30.77 17.24 7.18
CA TRP A 429 -31.11 16.69 5.86
C TRP A 429 -29.89 16.28 5.05
N ALA A 430 -28.83 17.08 5.09
CA ALA A 430 -27.57 16.74 4.42
C ALA A 430 -26.96 15.46 5.01
N GLU A 431 -27.08 15.26 6.31
CA GLU A 431 -26.63 14.05 7.00
C GLU A 431 -27.46 12.81 6.59
N VAL A 432 -28.78 12.96 6.49
CA VAL A 432 -29.68 11.91 5.97
C VAL A 432 -29.29 11.53 4.54
N VAL A 433 -29.12 12.53 3.67
CA VAL A 433 -28.71 12.29 2.27
C VAL A 433 -27.36 11.56 2.19
N ARG A 434 -26.37 11.96 2.98
CA ARG A 434 -25.06 11.29 3.04
C ARG A 434 -25.20 9.83 3.47
N ASN A 435 -26.04 9.54 4.48
CA ASN A 435 -26.27 8.18 4.96
C ASN A 435 -26.98 7.31 3.91
N MET A 436 -28.04 7.84 3.29
CA MET A 436 -28.79 7.15 2.26
C MET A 436 -27.93 6.85 1.03
N ALA A 437 -27.13 7.83 0.59
CA ALA A 437 -26.16 7.63 -0.51
C ALA A 437 -25.11 6.57 -0.16
N CYS A 438 -24.60 6.54 1.07
CA CYS A 438 -23.66 5.53 1.55
C CYS A 438 -24.29 4.13 1.55
N LEU A 439 -25.53 4.00 2.05
CA LEU A 439 -26.25 2.71 2.04
C LEU A 439 -26.55 2.21 0.62
N ALA A 440 -26.96 3.11 -0.27
CA ALA A 440 -27.16 2.78 -1.68
C ALA A 440 -25.86 2.33 -2.34
N LEU A 441 -24.75 3.05 -2.09
CA LEU A 441 -23.42 2.67 -2.59
C LEU A 441 -22.98 1.32 -2.03
N PHE A 442 -23.22 1.05 -0.76
CA PHE A 442 -22.92 -0.23 -0.13
C PHE A 442 -23.73 -1.38 -0.77
N ALA A 443 -25.02 -1.19 -1.01
CA ALA A 443 -25.87 -2.18 -1.69
C ALA A 443 -25.34 -2.48 -3.11
N ILE A 444 -24.93 -1.46 -3.87
CA ILE A 444 -24.30 -1.63 -5.18
C ILE A 444 -23.00 -2.44 -5.05
N CYS A 445 -22.16 -2.13 -4.07
CA CYS A 445 -20.92 -2.88 -3.82
C CYS A 445 -21.19 -4.36 -3.51
N ILE A 446 -22.25 -4.67 -2.75
CA ILE A 446 -22.66 -6.06 -2.48
C ILE A 446 -23.03 -6.77 -3.79
N LEU A 447 -23.84 -6.17 -4.66
CA LEU A 447 -24.21 -6.75 -5.95
C LEU A 447 -22.98 -7.07 -6.79
N PHE A 448 -22.02 -6.15 -6.88
CA PHE A 448 -20.76 -6.39 -7.61
C PHE A 448 -19.88 -7.44 -6.92
N SER A 449 -19.89 -7.53 -5.59
CA SER A 449 -19.15 -8.56 -4.85
C SER A 449 -19.68 -9.98 -5.08
N VAL A 450 -20.98 -10.14 -5.31
CA VAL A 450 -21.61 -11.44 -5.60
C VAL A 450 -21.31 -11.89 -7.02
N SER A 451 -21.31 -10.97 -7.97
CA SER A 451 -21.10 -11.28 -9.40
C SER A 451 -19.62 -11.39 -9.81
N ALA A 452 -18.71 -10.89 -8.99
CA ALA A 452 -17.27 -10.89 -9.30
C ALA A 452 -16.62 -12.23 -8.96
N SER A 453 -15.80 -12.77 -9.87
CA SER A 453 -14.80 -13.76 -9.52
C SER A 453 -13.83 -13.18 -8.47
N PHE A 454 -13.30 -14.04 -7.59
CA PHE A 454 -12.34 -13.62 -6.56
C PHE A 454 -11.16 -12.86 -7.19
N ASN A 455 -11.08 -11.58 -6.93
CA ASN A 455 -9.98 -10.71 -7.39
C ASN A 455 -9.28 -10.13 -6.15
N PRO A 456 -8.16 -10.75 -5.71
CA PRO A 456 -7.40 -10.24 -4.56
C PRO A 456 -6.84 -8.85 -4.83
N PHE A 457 -6.53 -8.12 -3.79
CA PHE A 457 -5.80 -6.85 -3.92
C PHE A 457 -4.43 -7.07 -4.55
N ILE A 458 -3.97 -6.14 -5.39
CA ILE A 458 -2.67 -6.24 -6.09
C ILE A 458 -1.54 -6.50 -5.10
N TYR A 459 -1.57 -5.89 -3.91
CA TYR A 459 -0.56 -6.06 -2.86
C TYR A 459 -0.48 -7.45 -2.22
N PHE A 460 -1.40 -8.34 -2.50
CA PHE A 460 -1.26 -9.76 -2.09
C PHE A 460 -0.29 -10.55 -3.00
N ARG A 461 0.14 -9.94 -4.09
CA ARG A 461 1.08 -10.57 -5.03
C ARG A 461 2.55 -10.26 -4.73
N PHE A 462 2.82 -9.33 -3.81
CA PHE A 462 4.16 -8.79 -3.55
C PHE A 462 4.68 -9.04 -2.14
#